data_9a6a7f1d22d768a96cfb946a3e426087
#
_entry.id   9a6a7f1d22d768a96cfb946a3e426087
#
_cell.length_a   1.000
_cell.length_b   1.000
_cell.length_c   1.000
_cell.angle_alpha   90.00
_cell.angle_beta   90.00
_cell.angle_gamma   90.00
#
_symmetry.space_group_name_H-M   'P 1'
#
loop_
_entity.id
_entity.type
_entity.pdbx_description
1 polymer ?
#
loop_
_entity_poly.entity_id
_entity_poly.type
_entity_poly.pdbx_seq_one_letter_code
_entity_poly.pdbx_strand_id
1 'polypeptide(L)'
;MKIAKASLVRPGENVVYGVFALTVSYFVFAYSGRFGQISILLYYAVWLPLVLIDYRRALGNYLKYIWIFAFAVFALLSVFWSAAPGTTARAGVQYLTHVICALIAMRALDVKTLTLGSVTGAGVVLLYSLLFGVYHFDPLDGTVSFVGAFDSKNQLGFYASLAVFFCFSAIVLLKQRGFWLPICGVIGLLAAYCLYASQSATSVLTTLAVVGIIVGMQLFSLLPPKSRKLLFIAATVFGVITVIGAIYGGAIDSVLGAFGKDSTLTGRTYLWQQGIEAAGASPVIGIGYQAYWVQGFSEPERLWEEFFIGSRSGFHFHNTYIETMVETGAIGLVLLTALFLAGLFGHLKRVLAERQGFEPLVLFGISALLFVRSFAEIDVIFPYQIGSFLLYIAAGKLTMPAPQSVPLLSPKFAGETRQPVIHPFGSVYPNR
;
A
#
# COMPACT_ATOMS: atom_id res chain seq x y z
N MET A 1 -9.41 -28.25 -15.49
CA MET A 1 -9.41 -28.19 -14.01
C MET A 1 -10.66 -27.44 -13.57
N LYS A 2 -11.65 -28.09 -12.93
CA LYS A 2 -12.85 -27.40 -12.41
C LYS A 2 -12.50 -26.80 -11.06
N ILE A 3 -12.33 -25.48 -10.97
CA ILE A 3 -12.15 -24.80 -9.70
C ILE A 3 -13.51 -24.78 -8.99
N ALA A 4 -13.57 -25.31 -7.77
CA ALA A 4 -14.77 -25.22 -6.97
C ALA A 4 -15.06 -23.74 -6.67
N LYS A 5 -16.27 -23.23 -6.98
CA LYS A 5 -16.62 -21.80 -6.77
C LYS A 5 -16.28 -21.32 -5.36
N ALA A 6 -16.49 -22.17 -4.35
CA ALA A 6 -16.19 -21.82 -2.95
C ALA A 6 -14.69 -21.62 -2.66
N SER A 7 -13.77 -22.17 -3.46
CA SER A 7 -12.33 -21.94 -3.26
C SER A 7 -11.90 -20.53 -3.63
N LEU A 8 -12.63 -19.82 -4.49
CA LEU A 8 -12.31 -18.47 -4.92
C LEU A 8 -12.32 -17.45 -3.77
N VAL A 9 -13.09 -17.71 -2.71
CA VAL A 9 -13.19 -16.86 -1.52
C VAL A 9 -12.41 -17.38 -0.31
N ARG A 10 -11.57 -18.43 -0.53
CA ARG A 10 -10.74 -19.02 0.55
C ARG A 10 -9.28 -18.61 0.38
N PRO A 11 -8.72 -17.85 1.35
CA PRO A 11 -7.30 -17.50 1.32
C PRO A 11 -6.41 -18.74 1.20
N GLY A 12 -5.44 -18.70 0.31
CA GLY A 12 -4.49 -19.79 0.06
C GLY A 12 -4.99 -20.89 -0.91
N GLU A 13 -6.30 -21.06 -1.09
CA GLU A 13 -6.86 -22.01 -2.09
C GLU A 13 -7.06 -21.34 -3.48
N ASN A 14 -7.00 -20.04 -3.56
CA ASN A 14 -7.32 -19.22 -4.74
C ASN A 14 -6.12 -18.48 -5.34
N VAL A 15 -4.90 -18.95 -5.15
CA VAL A 15 -3.67 -18.23 -5.53
C VAL A 15 -3.69 -17.76 -6.98
N VAL A 16 -4.07 -18.63 -7.94
CA VAL A 16 -4.11 -18.27 -9.36
C VAL A 16 -5.12 -17.14 -9.63
N TYR A 17 -6.31 -17.26 -9.06
CA TYR A 17 -7.33 -16.21 -9.18
C TYR A 17 -6.88 -14.91 -8.53
N GLY A 18 -6.33 -14.98 -7.33
CA GLY A 18 -5.87 -13.80 -6.59
C GLY A 18 -4.74 -13.07 -7.31
N VAL A 19 -3.77 -13.80 -7.87
CA VAL A 19 -2.70 -13.22 -8.70
C VAL A 19 -3.28 -12.54 -9.94
N PHE A 20 -4.21 -13.19 -10.65
CA PHE A 20 -4.89 -12.60 -11.80
C PHE A 20 -5.67 -11.34 -11.41
N ALA A 21 -6.51 -11.40 -10.39
CA ALA A 21 -7.33 -10.28 -9.94
C ALA A 21 -6.50 -9.07 -9.49
N LEU A 22 -5.38 -9.32 -8.80
CA LEU A 22 -4.44 -8.26 -8.44
C LEU A 22 -3.73 -7.68 -9.67
N THR A 23 -3.31 -8.51 -10.62
CA THR A 23 -2.68 -8.04 -11.88
C THR A 23 -3.61 -7.12 -12.64
N VAL A 24 -4.89 -7.51 -12.78
CA VAL A 24 -5.94 -6.66 -13.39
C VAL A 24 -6.09 -5.36 -12.60
N SER A 25 -6.18 -5.42 -11.27
CA SER A 25 -6.34 -4.24 -10.43
C SER A 25 -5.17 -3.25 -10.57
N TYR A 26 -3.93 -3.74 -10.53
CA TYR A 26 -2.73 -2.92 -10.74
C TYR A 26 -2.75 -2.22 -12.09
N PHE A 27 -3.10 -2.95 -13.15
CA PHE A 27 -3.16 -2.41 -14.50
C PHE A 27 -4.26 -1.35 -14.65
N VAL A 28 -5.45 -1.61 -14.11
CA VAL A 28 -6.56 -0.65 -14.11
C VAL A 28 -6.20 0.61 -13.34
N PHE A 29 -5.62 0.48 -12.15
CA PHE A 29 -5.25 1.65 -11.34
C PHE A 29 -4.13 2.47 -11.99
N ALA A 30 -3.20 1.82 -12.69
CA ALA A 30 -2.14 2.52 -13.41
C ALA A 30 -2.66 3.31 -14.61
N TYR A 31 -3.64 2.75 -15.34
CA TYR A 31 -3.97 3.22 -16.69
C TYR A 31 -5.46 3.48 -16.94
N SER A 32 -6.29 3.59 -15.90
CA SER A 32 -7.72 3.92 -16.07
C SER A 32 -7.94 5.27 -16.76
N GLY A 33 -7.07 6.24 -16.57
CA GLY A 33 -7.10 7.50 -17.31
C GLY A 33 -6.91 7.30 -18.83
N ARG A 34 -6.07 6.34 -19.23
CA ARG A 34 -5.75 6.05 -20.65
C ARG A 34 -6.79 5.17 -21.34
N PHE A 35 -7.29 4.14 -20.62
CA PHE A 35 -8.26 3.17 -21.16
C PHE A 35 -9.72 3.51 -20.86
N GLY A 36 -9.94 4.59 -20.11
CA GLY A 36 -11.26 5.08 -19.78
C GLY A 36 -12.01 4.25 -18.75
N GLN A 37 -13.27 4.61 -18.51
CA GLN A 37 -14.10 4.03 -17.45
C GLN A 37 -14.41 2.54 -17.65
N ILE A 38 -14.33 2.01 -18.88
CA ILE A 38 -14.54 0.58 -19.16
C ILE A 38 -13.53 -0.28 -18.40
N SER A 39 -12.28 0.17 -18.26
CA SER A 39 -11.26 -0.54 -17.50
C SER A 39 -11.63 -0.73 -16.03
N ILE A 40 -12.35 0.24 -15.45
CA ILE A 40 -12.82 0.17 -14.06
C ILE A 40 -13.87 -0.93 -13.87
N LEU A 41 -14.67 -1.24 -14.90
CA LEU A 41 -15.61 -2.35 -14.85
C LEU A 41 -14.90 -3.70 -14.72
N LEU A 42 -13.70 -3.85 -15.32
CA LEU A 42 -12.89 -5.07 -15.13
C LEU A 42 -12.44 -5.22 -13.67
N TYR A 43 -12.04 -4.13 -13.03
CA TYR A 43 -11.71 -4.15 -11.61
C TYR A 43 -12.89 -4.59 -10.74
N TYR A 44 -14.08 -4.05 -11.00
CA TYR A 44 -15.28 -4.48 -10.28
C TYR A 44 -15.66 -5.93 -10.59
N ALA A 45 -15.50 -6.37 -11.85
CA ALA A 45 -15.81 -7.72 -12.29
C ALA A 45 -14.94 -8.80 -11.62
N VAL A 46 -13.75 -8.47 -11.16
CA VAL A 46 -12.90 -9.44 -10.44
C VAL A 46 -13.16 -9.46 -8.93
N TRP A 47 -13.72 -8.42 -8.31
CA TRP A 47 -13.92 -8.41 -6.84
C TRP A 47 -15.38 -8.56 -6.42
N LEU A 48 -16.32 -7.82 -7.01
CA LEU A 48 -17.72 -7.84 -6.56
C LEU A 48 -18.43 -9.19 -6.70
N PRO A 49 -18.19 -10.02 -7.76
CA PRO A 49 -18.84 -11.31 -7.85
C PRO A 49 -18.48 -12.30 -6.74
N LEU A 50 -17.36 -12.09 -6.03
CA LEU A 50 -17.00 -12.92 -4.88
C LEU A 50 -18.05 -12.84 -3.76
N VAL A 51 -18.76 -11.71 -3.64
CA VAL A 51 -19.87 -11.55 -2.71
C VAL A 51 -21.04 -12.47 -3.06
N LEU A 52 -21.30 -12.69 -4.35
CA LEU A 52 -22.36 -13.59 -4.80
C LEU A 52 -22.02 -15.08 -4.57
N ILE A 53 -20.73 -15.41 -4.47
CA ILE A 53 -20.26 -16.77 -4.20
C ILE A 53 -20.47 -17.12 -2.71
N ASP A 54 -20.00 -16.24 -1.82
CA ASP A 54 -20.17 -16.38 -0.37
C ASP A 54 -20.05 -15.02 0.31
N TYR A 55 -21.17 -14.34 0.51
CA TYR A 55 -21.19 -13.00 1.10
C TYR A 55 -20.65 -12.98 2.54
N ARG A 56 -20.86 -14.06 3.30
CA ARG A 56 -20.40 -14.15 4.70
C ARG A 56 -18.88 -14.21 4.77
N ARG A 57 -18.23 -14.88 3.82
CA ARG A 57 -16.77 -14.91 3.73
C ARG A 57 -16.23 -13.64 3.11
N ALA A 58 -16.81 -13.16 2.01
CA ALA A 58 -16.35 -11.98 1.29
C ALA A 58 -16.48 -10.69 2.12
N LEU A 59 -17.58 -10.48 2.83
CA LEU A 59 -17.83 -9.27 3.62
C LEU A 59 -17.50 -9.45 5.11
N GLY A 60 -17.68 -10.65 5.65
CA GLY A 60 -17.44 -10.94 7.08
C GLY A 60 -18.33 -10.15 8.03
N ASN A 61 -17.83 -9.87 9.22
CA ASN A 61 -18.52 -9.00 10.18
C ASN A 61 -18.11 -7.54 9.92
N TYR A 62 -18.91 -6.84 9.12
CA TYR A 62 -18.66 -5.46 8.71
C TYR A 62 -18.67 -4.46 9.88
N LEU A 63 -19.29 -4.76 11.01
CA LEU A 63 -19.23 -3.90 12.20
C LEU A 63 -17.80 -3.74 12.74
N LYS A 64 -16.93 -4.74 12.53
CA LYS A 64 -15.52 -4.64 12.89
C LYS A 64 -14.73 -3.69 11.99
N TYR A 65 -15.29 -3.29 10.86
CA TYR A 65 -14.63 -2.44 9.87
C TYR A 65 -15.13 -0.98 9.89
N ILE A 66 -16.05 -0.61 10.80
CA ILE A 66 -16.63 0.75 10.86
C ILE A 66 -15.54 1.82 10.85
N TRP A 67 -14.50 1.65 11.67
CA TRP A 67 -13.41 2.60 11.75
C TRP A 67 -12.58 2.70 10.43
N ILE A 68 -12.56 1.63 9.63
CA ILE A 68 -11.89 1.61 8.32
C ILE A 68 -12.73 2.37 7.28
N PHE A 69 -14.04 2.27 7.35
CA PHE A 69 -14.95 3.00 6.47
C PHE A 69 -15.09 4.48 6.82
N ALA A 70 -14.72 4.89 8.02
CA ALA A 70 -15.02 6.21 8.56
C ALA A 70 -14.60 7.35 7.64
N PHE A 71 -13.36 7.32 7.11
CA PHE A 71 -12.89 8.33 6.16
C PHE A 71 -13.68 8.29 4.85
N ALA A 72 -13.88 7.12 4.25
CA ALA A 72 -14.59 6.99 2.97
C ALA A 72 -16.06 7.44 3.07
N VAL A 73 -16.73 7.13 4.19
CA VAL A 73 -18.09 7.60 4.46
C VAL A 73 -18.11 9.11 4.67
N PHE A 74 -17.16 9.67 5.42
CA PHE A 74 -17.09 11.12 5.63
C PHE A 74 -16.82 11.86 4.32
N ALA A 75 -15.91 11.34 3.48
CA ALA A 75 -15.65 11.87 2.15
C ALA A 75 -16.91 11.88 1.26
N LEU A 76 -17.73 10.83 1.29
CA LEU A 76 -19.01 10.79 0.59
C LEU A 76 -20.02 11.80 1.20
N LEU A 77 -20.13 11.86 2.51
CA LEU A 77 -21.03 12.79 3.18
C LEU A 77 -20.67 14.25 2.92
N SER A 78 -19.43 14.55 2.58
CA SER A 78 -19.02 15.92 2.26
C SER A 78 -19.74 16.51 1.05
N VAL A 79 -20.50 15.72 0.28
CA VAL A 79 -21.38 16.19 -0.79
C VAL A 79 -22.38 17.24 -0.32
N PHE A 80 -22.83 17.17 0.95
CA PHE A 80 -23.83 18.07 1.49
C PHE A 80 -23.36 19.53 1.70
N TRP A 81 -22.04 19.74 1.79
CA TRP A 81 -21.45 21.07 1.93
C TRP A 81 -20.38 21.38 0.89
N SER A 82 -20.23 20.50 -0.10
CA SER A 82 -19.19 20.62 -1.12
C SER A 82 -19.34 21.87 -1.98
N ALA A 83 -18.22 22.53 -2.29
CA ALA A 83 -18.14 23.57 -3.31
C ALA A 83 -18.42 23.02 -4.74
N ALA A 84 -18.22 21.71 -4.95
CA ALA A 84 -18.48 21.02 -6.22
C ALA A 84 -19.28 19.71 -6.01
N PRO A 85 -20.58 19.76 -5.62
CA PRO A 85 -21.34 18.61 -5.18
C PRO A 85 -21.37 17.43 -6.15
N GLY A 86 -21.47 17.71 -7.46
CA GLY A 86 -21.46 16.68 -8.51
C GLY A 86 -20.15 15.90 -8.58
N THR A 87 -19.00 16.58 -8.48
CA THR A 87 -17.66 15.96 -8.43
C THR A 87 -17.51 15.14 -7.16
N THR A 88 -17.87 15.72 -6.00
CA THR A 88 -17.79 15.05 -4.69
C THR A 88 -18.66 13.81 -4.62
N ALA A 89 -19.91 13.87 -5.10
CA ALA A 89 -20.81 12.72 -5.12
C ALA A 89 -20.23 11.56 -5.93
N ARG A 90 -19.77 11.84 -7.14
CA ARG A 90 -19.16 10.86 -8.02
C ARG A 90 -17.89 10.25 -7.39
N ALA A 91 -16.97 11.09 -6.95
CA ALA A 91 -15.70 10.67 -6.37
C ALA A 91 -15.90 9.90 -5.03
N GLY A 92 -16.82 10.36 -4.18
CA GLY A 92 -17.14 9.71 -2.91
C GLY A 92 -17.74 8.31 -3.10
N VAL A 93 -18.66 8.13 -4.05
CA VAL A 93 -19.21 6.81 -4.39
C VAL A 93 -18.11 5.90 -4.96
N GLN A 94 -17.27 6.40 -5.83
CA GLN A 94 -16.14 5.66 -6.42
C GLN A 94 -15.14 5.26 -5.35
N TYR A 95 -14.82 6.14 -4.41
CA TYR A 95 -13.89 5.84 -3.32
C TYR A 95 -14.48 4.81 -2.35
N LEU A 96 -15.73 4.95 -1.94
CA LEU A 96 -16.39 3.99 -1.06
C LEU A 96 -16.47 2.59 -1.69
N THR A 97 -16.85 2.49 -2.96
CA THR A 97 -16.89 1.20 -3.67
C THR A 97 -15.50 0.61 -3.87
N HIS A 98 -14.47 1.44 -4.08
CA HIS A 98 -13.08 1.02 -4.10
C HIS A 98 -12.63 0.42 -2.75
N VAL A 99 -13.00 1.06 -1.63
CA VAL A 99 -12.73 0.55 -0.27
C VAL A 99 -13.43 -0.79 -0.03
N ILE A 100 -14.69 -0.94 -0.47
CA ILE A 100 -15.41 -2.22 -0.38
C ILE A 100 -14.65 -3.32 -1.13
N CYS A 101 -14.20 -3.06 -2.37
CA CYS A 101 -13.42 -4.03 -3.14
C CYS A 101 -12.08 -4.37 -2.46
N ALA A 102 -11.39 -3.38 -1.88
CA ALA A 102 -10.16 -3.61 -1.12
C ALA A 102 -10.40 -4.54 0.09
N LEU A 103 -11.53 -4.37 0.81
CA LEU A 103 -11.87 -5.23 1.94
C LEU A 103 -12.33 -6.63 1.50
N ILE A 104 -12.98 -6.78 0.35
CA ILE A 104 -13.26 -8.10 -0.26
C ILE A 104 -11.93 -8.80 -0.59
N ALA A 105 -11.00 -8.10 -1.25
CA ALA A 105 -9.67 -8.61 -1.56
C ALA A 105 -8.91 -9.02 -0.28
N MET A 106 -8.93 -8.18 0.75
CA MET A 106 -8.31 -8.45 2.06
C MET A 106 -8.80 -9.75 2.68
N ARG A 107 -10.10 -10.05 2.54
CA ARG A 107 -10.68 -11.29 3.08
C ARG A 107 -10.44 -12.50 2.19
N ALA A 108 -10.46 -12.31 0.88
CA ALA A 108 -10.27 -13.39 -0.09
C ALA A 108 -8.81 -13.83 -0.23
N LEU A 109 -7.83 -12.96 0.05
CA LEU A 109 -6.41 -13.22 -0.18
C LEU A 109 -5.64 -13.44 1.11
N ASP A 110 -4.68 -14.36 1.08
CA ASP A 110 -3.58 -14.39 2.05
C ASP A 110 -2.45 -13.43 1.64
N VAL A 111 -1.51 -13.17 2.55
CA VAL A 111 -0.41 -12.22 2.30
C VAL A 111 0.57 -12.75 1.25
N LYS A 112 0.69 -14.07 1.12
CA LYS A 112 1.49 -14.67 0.06
C LYS A 112 0.91 -14.38 -1.32
N THR A 113 -0.39 -14.61 -1.52
CA THR A 113 -1.09 -14.32 -2.77
C THR A 113 -1.08 -12.82 -3.07
N LEU A 114 -1.28 -11.97 -2.05
CA LEU A 114 -1.14 -10.51 -2.17
C LEU A 114 0.26 -10.15 -2.71
N THR A 115 1.32 -10.69 -2.12
CA THR A 115 2.70 -10.42 -2.54
C THR A 115 2.94 -10.86 -3.98
N LEU A 116 2.60 -12.10 -4.34
CA LEU A 116 2.84 -12.64 -5.67
C LEU A 116 2.01 -11.93 -6.75
N GLY A 117 0.76 -11.60 -6.45
CA GLY A 117 -0.09 -10.82 -7.33
C GLY A 117 0.38 -9.38 -7.51
N SER A 118 0.96 -8.78 -6.46
CA SER A 118 1.58 -7.45 -6.56
C SER A 118 2.86 -7.47 -7.38
N VAL A 119 3.68 -8.54 -7.29
CA VAL A 119 4.85 -8.73 -8.17
C VAL A 119 4.41 -8.77 -9.63
N THR A 120 3.43 -9.63 -9.97
CA THR A 120 2.97 -9.76 -11.36
C THR A 120 2.26 -8.51 -11.85
N GLY A 121 1.41 -7.91 -11.01
CA GLY A 121 0.67 -6.70 -11.35
C GLY A 121 1.60 -5.51 -11.62
N ALA A 122 2.55 -5.25 -10.72
CA ALA A 122 3.54 -4.21 -10.92
C ALA A 122 4.46 -4.53 -12.11
N GLY A 123 4.84 -5.80 -12.29
CA GLY A 123 5.64 -6.24 -13.44
C GLY A 123 4.97 -5.96 -14.79
N VAL A 124 3.67 -6.25 -14.91
CA VAL A 124 2.88 -5.96 -16.14
C VAL A 124 2.78 -4.45 -16.37
N VAL A 125 2.54 -3.66 -15.31
CA VAL A 125 2.48 -2.20 -15.39
C VAL A 125 3.82 -1.62 -15.85
N LEU A 126 4.94 -2.05 -15.27
CA LEU A 126 6.27 -1.56 -15.65
C LEU A 126 6.68 -2.00 -17.05
N LEU A 127 6.33 -3.22 -17.45
CA LEU A 127 6.57 -3.70 -18.81
C LEU A 127 5.78 -2.87 -19.84
N TYR A 128 4.51 -2.58 -19.55
CA TYR A 128 3.70 -1.71 -20.39
C TYR A 128 4.30 -0.30 -20.47
N SER A 129 4.74 0.26 -19.33
CA SER A 129 5.45 1.53 -19.29
C SER A 129 6.73 1.54 -20.11
N LEU A 130 7.49 0.44 -20.11
CA LEU A 130 8.73 0.34 -20.91
C LEU A 130 8.43 0.33 -22.42
N LEU A 131 7.35 -0.38 -22.83
CA LEU A 131 6.99 -0.54 -24.24
C LEU A 131 6.28 0.69 -24.84
N PHE A 132 5.50 1.41 -24.05
CA PHE A 132 4.63 2.50 -24.52
C PHE A 132 4.89 3.82 -23.78
N GLY A 133 5.98 3.89 -23.05
CA GLY A 133 6.32 5.04 -22.23
C GLY A 133 7.06 6.13 -23.00
N VAL A 134 7.09 7.31 -22.41
CA VAL A 134 7.72 8.51 -22.92
C VAL A 134 8.64 9.15 -21.89
N TYR A 135 9.53 10.01 -22.36
CA TYR A 135 10.29 10.92 -21.51
C TYR A 135 9.56 12.25 -21.44
N HIS A 136 9.58 12.87 -20.26
CA HIS A 136 8.99 14.17 -20.00
C HIS A 136 10.06 15.15 -19.56
N PHE A 137 10.03 16.37 -20.13
CA PHE A 137 10.83 17.49 -19.67
C PHE A 137 10.08 18.25 -18.60
N ASP A 138 10.68 18.41 -17.44
CA ASP A 138 10.12 19.18 -16.32
C ASP A 138 10.67 20.62 -16.40
N PRO A 139 9.85 21.62 -16.75
CA PRO A 139 10.31 23.00 -16.90
C PRO A 139 10.71 23.65 -15.56
N LEU A 140 10.31 23.12 -14.44
CA LEU A 140 10.64 23.68 -13.12
C LEU A 140 12.06 23.30 -12.65
N ASP A 141 12.53 22.09 -12.98
CA ASP A 141 13.87 21.61 -12.59
C ASP A 141 14.82 21.41 -13.78
N GLY A 142 14.34 21.61 -15.02
CA GLY A 142 15.12 21.48 -16.24
C GLY A 142 15.55 20.03 -16.55
N THR A 143 14.97 19.04 -15.88
CA THR A 143 15.35 17.63 -16.02
C THR A 143 14.47 16.90 -17.03
N VAL A 144 15.07 15.92 -17.74
CA VAL A 144 14.33 14.96 -18.57
C VAL A 144 14.29 13.64 -17.81
N SER A 145 13.09 13.16 -17.50
CA SER A 145 12.89 11.92 -16.79
C SER A 145 11.98 10.95 -17.55
N PHE A 146 12.22 9.66 -17.40
CA PHE A 146 11.31 8.63 -17.93
C PHE A 146 10.07 8.58 -17.06
N VAL A 147 8.91 8.92 -17.62
CA VAL A 147 7.63 8.85 -16.92
C VAL A 147 6.88 7.56 -17.24
N GLY A 148 7.40 6.75 -18.15
CA GLY A 148 6.70 5.56 -18.63
C GLY A 148 5.40 5.92 -19.35
N ALA A 149 4.39 5.12 -19.17
CA ALA A 149 3.05 5.38 -19.70
C ALA A 149 2.15 6.13 -18.69
N PHE A 150 2.74 6.80 -17.71
CA PHE A 150 2.09 7.64 -16.72
C PHE A 150 2.22 9.12 -17.06
N ASP A 151 1.47 9.95 -16.34
CA ASP A 151 1.53 11.40 -16.49
C ASP A 151 2.67 12.02 -15.65
N SER A 152 3.26 11.25 -14.72
CA SER A 152 4.25 11.75 -13.76
C SER A 152 5.35 10.74 -13.46
N LYS A 153 6.60 11.25 -13.33
CA LYS A 153 7.77 10.49 -12.87
C LYS A 153 7.56 9.84 -11.49
N ASN A 154 6.78 10.48 -10.61
CA ASN A 154 6.50 10.00 -9.27
C ASN A 154 5.53 8.80 -9.27
N GLN A 155 4.59 8.75 -10.21
CA GLN A 155 3.70 7.60 -10.38
C GLN A 155 4.48 6.37 -10.87
N LEU A 156 5.32 6.52 -11.91
CA LEU A 156 6.21 5.44 -12.36
C LEU A 156 7.11 4.97 -11.21
N GLY A 157 7.73 5.91 -10.51
CA GLY A 157 8.59 5.64 -9.35
C GLY A 157 7.85 4.87 -8.25
N PHE A 158 6.58 5.18 -8.00
CA PHE A 158 5.76 4.48 -7.00
C PHE A 158 5.51 3.01 -7.38
N TYR A 159 5.09 2.74 -8.63
CA TYR A 159 4.91 1.36 -9.08
C TYR A 159 6.23 0.58 -9.11
N ALA A 160 7.34 1.23 -9.46
CA ALA A 160 8.67 0.64 -9.38
C ALA A 160 9.06 0.33 -7.92
N SER A 161 8.79 1.24 -6.98
CA SER A 161 9.00 1.02 -5.53
C SER A 161 8.21 -0.18 -5.01
N LEU A 162 6.95 -0.30 -5.39
CA LEU A 162 6.10 -1.44 -5.03
C LEU A 162 6.66 -2.74 -5.60
N ALA A 163 7.10 -2.75 -6.88
CA ALA A 163 7.69 -3.93 -7.50
C ALA A 163 8.98 -4.36 -6.80
N VAL A 164 9.89 -3.44 -6.47
CA VAL A 164 11.11 -3.74 -5.70
C VAL A 164 10.75 -4.32 -4.34
N PHE A 165 9.85 -3.67 -3.61
CA PHE A 165 9.43 -4.11 -2.28
C PHE A 165 8.79 -5.50 -2.31
N PHE A 166 7.87 -5.78 -3.26
CA PHE A 166 7.21 -7.07 -3.33
C PHE A 166 8.10 -8.19 -3.87
N CYS A 167 9.03 -7.90 -4.81
CA CYS A 167 10.05 -8.87 -5.23
C CYS A 167 10.99 -9.22 -4.07
N PHE A 168 11.47 -8.22 -3.33
CA PHE A 168 12.23 -8.44 -2.10
C PHE A 168 11.46 -9.29 -1.10
N SER A 169 10.20 -8.95 -0.83
CA SER A 169 9.34 -9.69 0.09
C SER A 169 9.13 -11.13 -0.35
N ALA A 170 8.90 -11.38 -1.64
CA ALA A 170 8.72 -12.73 -2.17
C ALA A 170 9.98 -13.59 -2.00
N ILE A 171 11.16 -13.05 -2.32
CA ILE A 171 12.43 -13.81 -2.29
C ILE A 171 12.94 -13.97 -0.86
N VAL A 172 12.96 -12.90 -0.08
CA VAL A 172 13.63 -12.84 1.22
C VAL A 172 12.70 -13.23 2.37
N LEU A 173 11.49 -12.66 2.42
CA LEU A 173 10.55 -12.91 3.52
C LEU A 173 9.77 -14.21 3.33
N LEU A 174 9.16 -14.40 2.15
CA LEU A 174 8.39 -15.59 1.82
C LEU A 174 9.24 -16.76 1.35
N LYS A 175 10.53 -16.55 1.11
CA LYS A 175 11.50 -17.55 0.65
C LYS A 175 11.02 -18.32 -0.59
N GLN A 176 10.35 -17.61 -1.51
CA GLN A 176 9.88 -18.23 -2.75
C GLN A 176 11.06 -18.72 -3.59
N ARG A 177 10.91 -19.91 -4.16
CA ARG A 177 11.91 -20.60 -4.99
C ARG A 177 11.26 -21.14 -6.26
N GLY A 178 11.98 -21.92 -7.03
CA GLY A 178 11.49 -22.49 -8.30
C GLY A 178 11.05 -21.42 -9.29
N PHE A 179 9.86 -21.57 -9.84
CA PHE A 179 9.30 -20.67 -10.87
C PHE A 179 9.26 -19.18 -10.47
N TRP A 180 9.00 -18.88 -9.19
CA TRP A 180 8.89 -17.48 -8.72
C TRP A 180 10.22 -16.76 -8.60
N LEU A 181 11.32 -17.48 -8.38
CA LEU A 181 12.63 -16.84 -8.21
C LEU A 181 13.09 -16.08 -9.46
N PRO A 182 13.12 -16.69 -10.67
CA PRO A 182 13.49 -15.96 -11.89
C PRO A 182 12.48 -14.85 -12.23
N ILE A 183 11.19 -15.05 -12.01
CA ILE A 183 10.17 -14.01 -12.24
C ILE A 183 10.45 -12.79 -11.37
N CYS A 184 10.64 -12.97 -10.06
CA CYS A 184 10.98 -11.88 -9.15
C CYS A 184 12.32 -11.24 -9.50
N GLY A 185 13.30 -12.00 -10.00
CA GLY A 185 14.57 -11.48 -10.48
C GLY A 185 14.41 -10.55 -11.67
N VAL A 186 13.70 -10.99 -12.71
CA VAL A 186 13.45 -10.18 -13.91
C VAL A 186 12.62 -8.93 -13.59
N ILE A 187 11.53 -9.09 -12.86
CA ILE A 187 10.67 -7.94 -12.48
C ILE A 187 11.43 -7.00 -11.55
N GLY A 188 12.24 -7.52 -10.63
CA GLY A 188 13.07 -6.70 -9.73
C GLY A 188 14.10 -5.87 -10.49
N LEU A 189 14.76 -6.43 -11.50
CA LEU A 189 15.70 -5.70 -12.38
C LEU A 189 14.97 -4.63 -13.21
N LEU A 190 13.82 -4.96 -13.80
CA LEU A 190 12.98 -4.00 -14.51
C LEU A 190 12.54 -2.86 -13.59
N ALA A 191 12.14 -3.19 -12.37
CA ALA A 191 11.72 -2.21 -11.37
C ALA A 191 12.86 -1.30 -10.93
N ALA A 192 14.06 -1.86 -10.71
CA ALA A 192 15.26 -1.07 -10.39
C ALA A 192 15.62 -0.11 -11.53
N TYR A 193 15.54 -0.57 -12.78
CA TYR A 193 15.73 0.29 -13.94
C TYR A 193 14.71 1.42 -14.02
N CYS A 194 13.40 1.11 -13.91
CA CYS A 194 12.34 2.11 -13.95
C CYS A 194 12.45 3.11 -12.78
N LEU A 195 12.82 2.63 -11.58
CA LEU A 195 13.04 3.47 -10.41
C LEU A 195 14.19 4.47 -10.64
N TYR A 196 15.30 4.00 -11.20
CA TYR A 196 16.41 4.85 -11.57
C TYR A 196 16.02 5.84 -12.68
N ALA A 197 15.43 5.36 -13.78
CA ALA A 197 15.07 6.17 -14.94
C ALA A 197 13.99 7.22 -14.65
N SER A 198 13.13 6.96 -13.66
CA SER A 198 12.11 7.91 -13.20
C SER A 198 12.70 9.16 -12.56
N GLN A 199 13.93 9.11 -12.04
CA GLN A 199 14.58 10.18 -11.28
C GLN A 199 13.70 10.74 -10.14
N SER A 200 12.79 9.91 -9.61
CA SER A 200 11.94 10.27 -8.49
C SER A 200 12.69 10.08 -7.16
N ALA A 201 13.26 11.16 -6.63
CA ALA A 201 13.96 11.15 -5.33
C ALA A 201 13.09 10.55 -4.21
N THR A 202 11.83 10.96 -4.13
CA THR A 202 10.86 10.43 -3.15
C THR A 202 10.74 8.91 -3.24
N SER A 203 10.63 8.36 -4.45
CA SER A 203 10.46 6.92 -4.65
C SER A 203 11.72 6.14 -4.32
N VAL A 204 12.89 6.64 -4.73
CA VAL A 204 14.19 6.00 -4.43
C VAL A 204 14.44 5.98 -2.92
N LEU A 205 14.36 7.14 -2.27
CA LEU A 205 14.65 7.26 -0.84
C LEU A 205 13.67 6.46 0.02
N THR A 206 12.38 6.50 -0.31
CA THR A 206 11.35 5.72 0.41
C THR A 206 11.60 4.22 0.26
N THR A 207 11.93 3.75 -0.95
CA THR A 207 12.19 2.32 -1.20
C THR A 207 13.39 1.84 -0.39
N LEU A 208 14.50 2.58 -0.43
CA LEU A 208 15.71 2.24 0.33
C LEU A 208 15.45 2.24 1.83
N ALA A 209 14.75 3.27 2.34
CA ALA A 209 14.41 3.37 3.75
C ALA A 209 13.55 2.19 4.22
N VAL A 210 12.46 1.89 3.49
CA VAL A 210 11.52 0.82 3.90
C VAL A 210 12.17 -0.56 3.78
N VAL A 211 12.89 -0.86 2.70
CA VAL A 211 13.60 -2.13 2.57
C VAL A 211 14.67 -2.25 3.66
N GLY A 212 15.42 -1.19 3.93
CA GLY A 212 16.41 -1.16 5.01
C GLY A 212 15.79 -1.42 6.40
N ILE A 213 14.65 -0.78 6.70
CA ILE A 213 13.90 -1.02 7.95
C ILE A 213 13.46 -2.48 8.04
N ILE A 214 12.91 -3.06 6.98
CA ILE A 214 12.47 -4.46 6.97
C ILE A 214 13.66 -5.42 7.18
N VAL A 215 14.80 -5.18 6.53
CA VAL A 215 16.03 -5.96 6.76
C VAL A 215 16.46 -5.87 8.21
N GLY A 216 16.52 -4.66 8.78
CA GLY A 216 16.82 -4.45 10.20
C GLY A 216 15.85 -5.19 11.13
N MET A 217 14.54 -5.09 10.87
CA MET A 217 13.51 -5.79 11.65
C MET A 217 13.63 -7.31 11.55
N GLN A 218 14.02 -7.82 10.36
CA GLN A 218 14.27 -9.25 10.18
C GLN A 218 15.48 -9.72 10.98
N LEU A 219 16.57 -8.94 11.02
CA LEU A 219 17.72 -9.22 11.87
C LEU A 219 17.33 -9.19 13.36
N PHE A 220 16.54 -8.20 13.77
CA PHE A 220 16.06 -8.12 15.15
C PHE A 220 15.13 -9.30 15.52
N SER A 221 14.46 -9.92 14.54
CA SER A 221 13.61 -11.09 14.79
C SER A 221 14.37 -12.31 15.33
N LEU A 222 15.69 -12.35 15.16
CA LEU A 222 16.57 -13.37 15.74
C LEU A 222 16.71 -13.23 17.26
N LEU A 223 16.38 -12.07 17.82
CA LEU A 223 16.52 -11.77 19.24
C LEU A 223 15.26 -12.13 20.05
N PRO A 224 15.38 -12.35 21.35
CA PRO A 224 14.23 -12.48 22.26
C PRO A 224 13.32 -11.22 22.20
N PRO A 225 11.99 -11.35 22.42
CA PRO A 225 11.06 -10.23 22.28
C PRO A 225 11.38 -8.99 23.12
N LYS A 226 11.94 -9.17 24.34
CA LYS A 226 12.36 -8.04 25.20
C LYS A 226 13.52 -7.25 24.58
N SER A 227 14.58 -7.95 24.16
CA SER A 227 15.75 -7.35 23.51
C SER A 227 15.38 -6.70 22.18
N ARG A 228 14.46 -7.30 21.40
CA ARG A 228 13.95 -6.77 20.13
C ARG A 228 13.27 -5.41 20.33
N LYS A 229 12.40 -5.27 21.35
CA LYS A 229 11.74 -4.00 21.66
C LYS A 229 12.73 -2.93 22.09
N LEU A 230 13.67 -3.28 22.97
CA LEU A 230 14.70 -2.35 23.42
C LEU A 230 15.56 -1.86 22.27
N LEU A 231 16.03 -2.77 21.41
CA LEU A 231 16.86 -2.44 20.26
C LEU A 231 16.09 -1.61 19.22
N PHE A 232 14.80 -1.91 19.02
CA PHE A 232 13.94 -1.09 18.17
C PHE A 232 13.83 0.34 18.69
N ILE A 233 13.59 0.52 19.98
CA ILE A 233 13.53 1.86 20.62
C ILE A 233 14.86 2.57 20.45
N ALA A 234 15.99 1.91 20.77
CA ALA A 234 17.31 2.48 20.62
C ALA A 234 17.62 2.89 19.17
N ALA A 235 17.29 2.01 18.20
CA ALA A 235 17.46 2.31 16.77
C ALA A 235 16.57 3.47 16.31
N THR A 236 15.34 3.57 16.84
CA THR A 236 14.45 4.70 16.54
C THR A 236 15.00 6.00 17.09
N VAL A 237 15.44 6.02 18.34
CA VAL A 237 16.06 7.21 18.96
C VAL A 237 17.31 7.63 18.19
N PHE A 238 18.21 6.68 17.89
CA PHE A 238 19.41 6.94 17.09
C PHE A 238 19.04 7.47 15.69
N GLY A 239 18.06 6.89 15.02
CA GLY A 239 17.58 7.36 13.72
C GLY A 239 17.04 8.79 13.78
N VAL A 240 16.25 9.14 14.80
CA VAL A 240 15.76 10.51 15.00
C VAL A 240 16.91 11.49 15.21
N ILE A 241 17.89 11.15 16.07
CA ILE A 241 19.07 11.99 16.29
C ILE A 241 19.87 12.17 15.00
N THR A 242 20.04 11.09 14.21
CA THR A 242 20.74 11.14 12.92
C THR A 242 20.02 12.05 11.93
N VAL A 243 18.69 11.96 11.82
CA VAL A 243 17.89 12.83 10.93
C VAL A 243 17.99 14.29 11.37
N ILE A 244 17.86 14.56 12.66
CA ILE A 244 18.03 15.92 13.20
C ILE A 244 19.44 16.45 12.89
N GLY A 245 20.48 15.64 13.14
CA GLY A 245 21.87 16.00 12.82
C GLY A 245 22.09 16.25 11.32
N ALA A 246 21.43 15.46 10.45
CA ALA A 246 21.48 15.64 9.00
C ALA A 246 20.83 16.94 8.53
N ILE A 247 19.70 17.32 9.17
CA ILE A 247 19.02 18.60 8.88
C ILE A 247 19.95 19.78 9.23
N TYR A 248 20.49 19.82 10.45
CA TYR A 248 21.35 20.91 10.88
C TYR A 248 22.74 20.88 10.25
N GLY A 249 23.22 19.72 9.83
CA GLY A 249 24.52 19.53 9.16
C GLY A 249 24.53 19.76 7.65
N GLY A 250 23.42 20.16 7.03
CA GLY A 250 23.31 20.38 5.58
C GLY A 250 23.38 19.11 4.73
N ALA A 251 23.35 17.92 5.35
CA ALA A 251 23.40 16.65 4.63
C ALA A 251 22.15 16.43 3.74
N ILE A 252 21.01 17.00 4.13
CA ILE A 252 19.78 16.94 3.34
C ILE A 252 19.97 17.69 2.02
N ASP A 253 20.56 18.87 2.04
CA ASP A 253 20.83 19.68 0.82
C ASP A 253 21.77 18.93 -0.12
N SER A 254 22.78 18.25 0.43
CA SER A 254 23.69 17.40 -0.36
C SER A 254 22.98 16.22 -1.02
N VAL A 255 22.06 15.56 -0.29
CA VAL A 255 21.24 14.45 -0.85
C VAL A 255 20.26 14.97 -1.90
N LEU A 256 19.58 16.09 -1.65
CA LEU A 256 18.66 16.71 -2.61
C LEU A 256 19.43 17.17 -3.86
N GLY A 257 20.62 17.76 -3.69
CA GLY A 257 21.50 18.17 -4.78
C GLY A 257 21.93 17.03 -5.68
N ALA A 258 22.13 15.81 -5.15
CA ALA A 258 22.41 14.62 -5.94
C ALA A 258 21.25 14.22 -6.89
N PHE A 259 20.04 14.69 -6.62
CA PHE A 259 18.84 14.54 -7.48
C PHE A 259 18.51 15.83 -8.27
N GLY A 260 19.42 16.81 -8.30
CA GLY A 260 19.19 18.09 -8.97
C GLY A 260 18.09 18.94 -8.30
N LYS A 261 17.84 18.74 -6.99
CA LYS A 261 16.82 19.45 -6.24
C LYS A 261 17.43 20.33 -5.15
N ASP A 262 16.76 21.44 -4.90
CA ASP A 262 17.07 22.36 -3.80
C ASP A 262 16.12 22.17 -2.60
N SER A 263 16.28 22.98 -1.57
CA SER A 263 15.43 22.98 -0.37
C SER A 263 13.98 23.38 -0.64
N THR A 264 13.66 23.97 -1.81
CA THR A 264 12.28 24.31 -2.20
C THR A 264 11.51 23.08 -2.71
N LEU A 265 12.21 21.94 -2.90
CA LEU A 265 11.64 20.71 -3.41
C LEU A 265 10.87 20.91 -4.73
N THR A 266 11.43 21.73 -5.63
CA THR A 266 10.81 22.03 -6.93
C THR A 266 9.46 22.74 -6.78
N GLY A 267 9.40 23.78 -5.94
CA GLY A 267 8.18 24.58 -5.70
C GLY A 267 7.16 23.97 -4.76
N ARG A 268 7.41 22.77 -4.18
CA ARG A 268 6.45 22.12 -3.27
C ARG A 268 6.22 22.92 -1.99
N THR A 269 7.23 23.59 -1.46
CA THR A 269 7.08 24.42 -0.25
C THR A 269 6.08 25.55 -0.48
N TYR A 270 6.15 26.23 -1.64
CA TYR A 270 5.16 27.22 -2.04
C TYR A 270 3.76 26.61 -2.19
N LEU A 271 3.66 25.49 -2.89
CA LEU A 271 2.40 24.78 -3.10
C LEU A 271 1.75 24.34 -1.78
N TRP A 272 2.56 23.89 -0.81
CA TRP A 272 2.10 23.55 0.55
C TRP A 272 1.57 24.77 1.29
N GLN A 273 2.24 25.90 1.17
CA GLN A 273 1.75 27.16 1.75
C GLN A 273 0.38 27.52 1.18
N GLN A 274 0.21 27.47 -0.15
CA GLN A 274 -1.08 27.71 -0.79
C GLN A 274 -2.18 26.74 -0.32
N GLY A 275 -1.84 25.47 -0.12
CA GLY A 275 -2.76 24.48 0.43
C GLY A 275 -3.15 24.76 1.89
N ILE A 276 -2.21 25.19 2.73
CA ILE A 276 -2.48 25.56 4.12
C ILE A 276 -3.38 26.81 4.18
N GLU A 277 -3.14 27.79 3.33
CA GLU A 277 -3.99 28.98 3.20
C GLU A 277 -5.41 28.62 2.75
N ALA A 278 -5.53 27.74 1.72
CA ALA A 278 -6.81 27.24 1.24
C ALA A 278 -7.60 26.46 2.32
N ALA A 279 -6.91 25.67 3.16
CA ALA A 279 -7.54 24.96 4.26
C ALA A 279 -8.17 25.88 5.31
N GLY A 280 -7.69 27.14 5.42
CA GLY A 280 -8.24 28.17 6.28
C GLY A 280 -9.69 28.57 5.96
N ALA A 281 -10.16 28.33 4.73
CA ALA A 281 -11.53 28.64 4.31
C ALA A 281 -12.58 27.75 4.99
N SER A 282 -12.25 26.48 5.27
CA SER A 282 -13.15 25.53 5.96
C SER A 282 -12.33 24.54 6.80
N PRO A 283 -11.75 24.97 7.95
CA PRO A 283 -10.73 24.19 8.63
C PRO A 283 -11.26 22.91 9.31
N VAL A 284 -12.56 22.82 9.59
CA VAL A 284 -13.14 21.69 10.33
C VAL A 284 -13.62 20.56 9.41
N ILE A 285 -14.37 20.89 8.35
CA ILE A 285 -15.03 19.92 7.46
C ILE A 285 -14.52 19.97 6.02
N GLY A 286 -13.65 20.91 5.67
CA GLY A 286 -13.13 21.11 4.32
C GLY A 286 -14.18 21.66 3.34
N ILE A 287 -13.75 21.82 2.11
CA ILE A 287 -14.61 22.36 1.02
C ILE A 287 -15.36 21.28 0.22
N GLY A 288 -15.20 20.02 0.60
CA GLY A 288 -15.75 18.85 -0.07
C GLY A 288 -14.68 17.98 -0.71
N TYR A 289 -14.86 16.68 -0.62
CA TYR A 289 -13.92 15.69 -1.16
C TYR A 289 -13.79 15.81 -2.68
N GLN A 290 -12.57 15.98 -3.18
CA GLN A 290 -12.22 16.30 -4.58
C GLN A 290 -12.89 17.57 -5.14
N ALA A 291 -13.18 18.55 -4.28
CA ALA A 291 -13.82 19.80 -4.68
C ALA A 291 -12.84 20.96 -4.87
N TYR A 292 -11.53 20.78 -4.58
CA TYR A 292 -10.56 21.85 -4.77
C TYR A 292 -10.11 21.97 -6.24
N TRP A 293 -9.56 20.91 -6.82
CA TRP A 293 -8.98 20.92 -8.16
C TRP A 293 -10.06 20.79 -9.26
N VAL A 294 -10.93 21.81 -9.34
CA VAL A 294 -12.06 21.85 -10.28
C VAL A 294 -11.88 23.00 -11.26
N GLN A 295 -12.01 22.72 -12.55
CA GLN A 295 -11.92 23.72 -13.61
C GLN A 295 -12.96 24.82 -13.40
N GLY A 296 -12.55 26.08 -13.65
CA GLY A 296 -13.37 27.25 -13.45
C GLY A 296 -13.31 27.87 -12.05
N PHE A 297 -12.60 27.27 -11.09
CA PHE A 297 -12.33 27.86 -9.79
C PHE A 297 -11.03 28.68 -9.84
N SER A 298 -11.03 29.90 -9.30
CA SER A 298 -9.93 30.86 -9.44
C SER A 298 -8.59 30.33 -8.92
N GLU A 299 -8.59 29.70 -7.74
CA GLU A 299 -7.35 29.26 -7.10
C GLU A 299 -6.68 28.09 -7.82
N PRO A 300 -7.38 26.96 -8.16
CA PRO A 300 -6.75 25.91 -8.94
C PRO A 300 -6.34 26.39 -10.35
N GLU A 301 -7.12 27.25 -11.02
CA GLU A 301 -6.74 27.82 -12.34
C GLU A 301 -5.42 28.60 -12.23
N ARG A 302 -5.27 29.45 -11.21
CA ARG A 302 -4.04 30.21 -10.94
C ARG A 302 -2.85 29.27 -10.71
N LEU A 303 -3.02 28.25 -9.88
CA LEU A 303 -1.95 27.29 -9.58
C LEU A 303 -1.58 26.44 -10.80
N TRP A 304 -2.53 26.03 -11.62
CA TRP A 304 -2.24 25.33 -12.87
C TRP A 304 -1.42 26.19 -13.85
N GLU A 305 -1.72 27.48 -13.94
CA GLU A 305 -0.94 28.41 -14.75
C GLU A 305 0.48 28.60 -14.21
N GLU A 306 0.63 28.84 -12.91
CA GLU A 306 1.93 29.01 -12.25
C GLU A 306 2.84 27.77 -12.36
N PHE A 307 2.24 26.58 -12.35
CA PHE A 307 2.98 25.30 -12.46
C PHE A 307 2.98 24.70 -13.87
N PHE A 308 2.56 25.44 -14.88
CA PHE A 308 2.54 25.04 -16.29
C PHE A 308 1.70 23.77 -16.56
N ILE A 309 0.61 23.54 -15.83
CA ILE A 309 -0.27 22.39 -15.97
C ILE A 309 -1.35 22.67 -17.02
N GLY A 310 -1.01 22.55 -18.29
CA GLY A 310 -1.93 22.81 -19.40
C GLY A 310 -3.15 21.87 -19.50
N SER A 311 -3.04 20.65 -18.96
CA SER A 311 -4.13 19.67 -18.90
C SER A 311 -5.25 20.05 -17.92
N ARG A 312 -4.98 20.95 -16.97
CA ARG A 312 -5.88 21.32 -15.87
C ARG A 312 -6.49 20.10 -15.16
N SER A 313 -5.69 19.07 -15.00
CA SER A 313 -6.07 17.80 -14.35
C SER A 313 -4.84 17.07 -13.82
N GLY A 314 -5.02 16.19 -12.84
CA GLY A 314 -3.95 15.35 -12.31
C GLY A 314 -2.93 16.09 -11.42
N PHE A 315 -3.15 17.37 -11.12
CA PHE A 315 -2.31 18.17 -10.24
C PHE A 315 -2.87 18.17 -8.81
N HIS A 316 -2.01 18.33 -7.81
CA HIS A 316 -2.37 18.27 -6.40
C HIS A 316 -1.24 18.84 -5.51
N PHE A 317 -1.49 19.01 -4.21
CA PHE A 317 -0.51 19.59 -3.27
C PHE A 317 0.72 18.74 -2.98
N HIS A 318 0.85 17.54 -3.52
CA HIS A 318 1.96 16.62 -3.25
C HIS A 318 2.20 16.35 -1.76
N ASN A 319 1.14 16.40 -0.96
CA ASN A 319 1.14 16.08 0.47
C ASN A 319 -0.26 15.60 0.87
N THR A 320 -0.36 14.34 1.23
CA THR A 320 -1.65 13.71 1.58
C THR A 320 -2.36 14.45 2.71
N TYR A 321 -1.63 15.00 3.68
CA TYR A 321 -2.24 15.67 4.84
C TYR A 321 -2.80 17.04 4.47
N ILE A 322 -2.08 17.81 3.66
CA ILE A 322 -2.53 19.12 3.18
C ILE A 322 -3.74 18.96 2.27
N GLU A 323 -3.67 18.05 1.29
CA GLU A 323 -4.81 17.74 0.40
C GLU A 323 -6.05 17.34 1.19
N THR A 324 -5.88 16.41 2.16
CA THR A 324 -6.99 15.95 3.00
C THR A 324 -7.55 17.08 3.85
N MET A 325 -6.70 17.96 4.38
CA MET A 325 -7.11 19.12 5.18
C MET A 325 -7.93 20.12 4.36
N VAL A 326 -7.52 20.43 3.14
CA VAL A 326 -8.26 21.32 2.23
C VAL A 326 -9.63 20.72 1.89
N GLU A 327 -9.66 19.46 1.47
CA GLU A 327 -10.89 18.84 0.96
C GLU A 327 -11.85 18.41 2.05
N THR A 328 -11.36 17.88 3.17
CA THR A 328 -12.18 17.22 4.20
C THR A 328 -11.96 17.79 5.62
N GLY A 329 -11.17 18.84 5.74
CA GLY A 329 -10.88 19.54 7.01
C GLY A 329 -10.20 18.65 8.06
N ALA A 330 -10.18 19.15 9.29
CA ALA A 330 -9.56 18.46 10.42
C ALA A 330 -10.21 17.10 10.72
N ILE A 331 -11.53 16.96 10.48
CA ILE A 331 -12.22 15.68 10.72
C ILE A 331 -11.67 14.62 9.76
N GLY A 332 -11.64 14.88 8.44
CA GLY A 332 -11.11 13.93 7.47
C GLY A 332 -9.63 13.64 7.70
N LEU A 333 -8.85 14.67 8.03
CA LEU A 333 -7.43 14.54 8.38
C LEU A 333 -7.21 13.58 9.56
N VAL A 334 -7.99 13.71 10.65
CA VAL A 334 -7.91 12.82 11.80
C VAL A 334 -8.30 11.39 11.43
N LEU A 335 -9.37 11.21 10.67
CA LEU A 335 -9.84 9.88 10.26
C LEU A 335 -8.81 9.16 9.38
N LEU A 336 -8.23 9.84 8.39
CA LEU A 336 -7.21 9.25 7.51
C LEU A 336 -5.90 9.00 8.25
N THR A 337 -5.45 9.94 9.07
CA THR A 337 -4.23 9.79 9.88
C THR A 337 -4.36 8.64 10.86
N ALA A 338 -5.53 8.49 11.51
CA ALA A 338 -5.80 7.36 12.39
C ALA A 338 -5.71 6.02 11.65
N LEU A 339 -6.20 5.95 10.40
CA LEU A 339 -6.09 4.77 9.55
C LEU A 339 -4.62 4.41 9.24
N PHE A 340 -3.80 5.40 8.87
CA PHE A 340 -2.36 5.22 8.66
C PHE A 340 -1.65 4.72 9.92
N LEU A 341 -1.87 5.41 11.04
CA LEU A 341 -1.21 5.08 12.31
C LEU A 341 -1.64 3.72 12.84
N ALA A 342 -2.93 3.36 12.69
CA ALA A 342 -3.41 2.03 13.04
C ALA A 342 -2.71 0.95 12.20
N GLY A 343 -2.59 1.12 10.88
CA GLY A 343 -1.86 0.21 10.00
C GLY A 343 -0.40 0.07 10.42
N LEU A 344 0.31 1.19 10.54
CA LEU A 344 1.73 1.23 10.87
C LEU A 344 2.03 0.60 12.23
N PHE A 345 1.43 1.15 13.30
CA PHE A 345 1.71 0.69 14.66
C PHE A 345 1.06 -0.65 14.99
N GLY A 346 -0.09 -0.97 14.38
CA GLY A 346 -0.73 -2.25 14.55
C GLY A 346 0.14 -3.41 14.02
N HIS A 347 0.68 -3.26 12.81
CA HIS A 347 1.58 -4.27 12.25
C HIS A 347 2.95 -4.25 12.91
N LEU A 348 3.49 -3.08 13.28
CA LEU A 348 4.72 -2.98 14.07
C LEU A 348 4.61 -3.75 15.40
N LYS A 349 3.49 -3.58 16.12
CA LYS A 349 3.24 -4.33 17.36
C LYS A 349 3.26 -5.84 17.12
N ARG A 350 2.66 -6.32 16.02
CA ARG A 350 2.69 -7.74 15.64
C ARG A 350 4.12 -8.23 15.33
N VAL A 351 4.88 -7.47 14.56
CA VAL A 351 6.29 -7.78 14.26
C VAL A 351 7.15 -7.88 15.54
N LEU A 352 6.96 -6.96 16.49
CA LEU A 352 7.71 -6.93 17.74
C LEU A 352 7.27 -8.02 18.75
N ALA A 353 6.02 -8.48 18.66
CA ALA A 353 5.45 -9.46 19.59
C ALA A 353 5.62 -10.91 19.10
N GLU A 354 5.49 -11.16 17.81
CA GLU A 354 5.50 -12.50 17.23
C GLU A 354 6.92 -13.02 17.01
N ARG A 355 7.16 -14.29 17.33
CA ARG A 355 8.49 -14.88 17.23
C ARG A 355 8.93 -15.17 15.79
N GLN A 356 8.01 -15.48 14.89
CA GLN A 356 8.30 -15.75 13.47
C GLN A 356 7.03 -15.60 12.64
N GLY A 357 7.05 -14.71 11.66
CA GLY A 357 5.99 -14.56 10.69
C GLY A 357 6.36 -13.51 9.64
N PHE A 358 6.34 -13.87 8.37
CA PHE A 358 6.58 -12.91 7.28
C PHE A 358 5.40 -11.97 7.06
N GLU A 359 4.18 -12.40 7.40
CA GLU A 359 2.96 -11.61 7.13
C GLU A 359 2.95 -10.25 7.81
N PRO A 360 3.24 -10.14 9.14
CA PRO A 360 3.33 -8.83 9.78
C PRO A 360 4.41 -7.93 9.21
N LEU A 361 5.56 -8.49 8.75
CA LEU A 361 6.63 -7.72 8.13
C LEU A 361 6.22 -7.15 6.77
N VAL A 362 5.55 -7.95 5.92
CA VAL A 362 5.05 -7.47 4.63
C VAL A 362 4.00 -6.38 4.83
N LEU A 363 3.03 -6.59 5.73
CA LEU A 363 1.97 -5.61 5.99
C LEU A 363 2.50 -4.34 6.66
N PHE A 364 3.49 -4.47 7.55
CA PHE A 364 4.22 -3.33 8.10
C PHE A 364 4.97 -2.56 7.01
N GLY A 365 5.65 -3.25 6.11
CA GLY A 365 6.37 -2.63 4.99
C GLY A 365 5.44 -1.86 4.05
N ILE A 366 4.27 -2.41 3.71
CA ILE A 366 3.23 -1.69 2.94
C ILE A 366 2.81 -0.41 3.69
N SER A 367 2.48 -0.54 4.99
CA SER A 367 2.04 0.60 5.80
C SER A 367 3.13 1.66 5.94
N ALA A 368 4.39 1.25 6.13
CA ALA A 368 5.53 2.15 6.25
C ALA A 368 5.82 2.87 4.93
N LEU A 369 5.77 2.15 3.79
CA LEU A 369 5.99 2.74 2.47
C LEU A 369 4.94 3.83 2.18
N LEU A 370 3.68 3.52 2.39
CA LEU A 370 2.59 4.48 2.18
C LEU A 370 2.67 5.66 3.16
N PHE A 371 3.00 5.40 4.43
CA PHE A 371 3.13 6.44 5.45
C PHE A 371 4.27 7.42 5.14
N VAL A 372 5.45 6.92 4.76
CA VAL A 372 6.58 7.80 4.41
C VAL A 372 6.27 8.62 3.15
N ARG A 373 5.64 8.00 2.16
CA ARG A 373 5.27 8.69 0.92
C ARG A 373 4.18 9.74 1.12
N SER A 374 3.29 9.57 2.08
CA SER A 374 2.17 10.49 2.33
C SER A 374 2.60 11.94 2.67
N PHE A 375 3.85 12.14 3.10
CA PHE A 375 4.41 13.49 3.34
C PHE A 375 4.81 14.21 2.06
N ALA A 376 4.97 13.50 0.95
CA ALA A 376 5.49 14.05 -0.30
C ALA A 376 4.67 13.67 -1.54
N GLU A 377 3.65 12.82 -1.40
CA GLU A 377 2.79 12.33 -2.49
C GLU A 377 1.35 12.07 -2.02
N ILE A 378 0.45 11.85 -2.98
CA ILE A 378 -0.96 11.54 -2.74
C ILE A 378 -1.29 10.18 -3.35
N ASP A 379 -0.97 9.12 -2.63
CA ASP A 379 -1.12 7.76 -3.15
C ASP A 379 -2.38 7.04 -2.64
N VAL A 380 -3.17 7.66 -1.71
CA VAL A 380 -4.17 6.91 -0.93
C VAL A 380 -5.56 7.53 -0.83
N ILE A 381 -5.73 8.80 -1.25
CA ILE A 381 -7.01 9.51 -1.05
C ILE A 381 -7.91 9.52 -2.27
N PHE A 382 -7.41 9.14 -3.46
CA PHE A 382 -8.23 9.10 -4.65
C PHE A 382 -8.76 7.69 -4.92
N PRO A 383 -9.93 7.56 -5.58
CA PRO A 383 -10.42 6.26 -6.02
C PRO A 383 -9.48 5.65 -7.07
N TYR A 384 -9.45 4.32 -7.11
CA TYR A 384 -8.65 3.55 -8.08
C TYR A 384 -7.15 3.81 -8.01
N GLN A 385 -6.62 4.12 -6.83
CA GLN A 385 -5.19 4.14 -6.57
C GLN A 385 -4.74 2.83 -5.90
N ILE A 386 -3.59 2.31 -6.34
CA ILE A 386 -3.02 1.10 -5.72
C ILE A 386 -2.63 1.34 -4.24
N GLY A 387 -2.22 2.55 -3.90
CA GLY A 387 -1.89 2.91 -2.52
C GLY A 387 -3.11 2.83 -1.59
N SER A 388 -4.27 3.41 -1.97
CA SER A 388 -5.50 3.28 -1.20
C SER A 388 -5.93 1.82 -1.08
N PHE A 389 -5.87 1.03 -2.15
CA PHE A 389 -6.18 -0.40 -2.13
C PHE A 389 -5.33 -1.16 -1.11
N LEU A 390 -4.01 -0.95 -1.13
CA LEU A 390 -3.08 -1.58 -0.21
C LEU A 390 -3.24 -1.08 1.24
N LEU A 391 -3.52 0.21 1.45
CA LEU A 391 -3.78 0.78 2.77
C LEU A 391 -4.99 0.10 3.43
N TYR A 392 -6.09 -0.01 2.70
CA TYR A 392 -7.31 -0.64 3.22
C TYR A 392 -7.16 -2.15 3.43
N ILE A 393 -6.39 -2.85 2.58
CA ILE A 393 -6.01 -4.26 2.83
C ILE A 393 -5.20 -4.37 4.11
N ALA A 394 -4.15 -3.55 4.28
CA ALA A 394 -3.30 -3.60 5.47
C ALA A 394 -4.10 -3.30 6.75
N ALA A 395 -4.92 -2.23 6.76
CA ALA A 395 -5.79 -1.90 7.88
C ALA A 395 -6.79 -3.02 8.19
N GLY A 396 -7.42 -3.59 7.15
CA GLY A 396 -8.37 -4.69 7.30
C GLY A 396 -7.75 -5.95 7.90
N LYS A 397 -6.51 -6.28 7.54
CA LYS A 397 -5.77 -7.43 8.11
C LYS A 397 -5.54 -7.31 9.62
N LEU A 398 -5.56 -6.10 10.20
CA LEU A 398 -5.49 -5.92 11.65
C LEU A 398 -6.72 -6.47 12.38
N THR A 399 -7.88 -6.49 11.73
CA THR A 399 -9.13 -6.99 12.31
C THR A 399 -9.22 -8.52 12.31
N MET A 400 -8.33 -9.19 11.58
CA MET A 400 -8.24 -10.64 11.52
C MET A 400 -7.32 -11.17 12.63
N PRO A 401 -7.59 -12.37 13.18
CA PRO A 401 -6.67 -13.01 14.09
C PRO A 401 -5.27 -13.10 13.47
N ALA A 402 -4.24 -12.86 14.29
CA ALA A 402 -2.88 -13.17 13.85
C ALA A 402 -2.78 -14.68 13.51
N PRO A 403 -2.03 -15.06 12.45
CA PRO A 403 -1.79 -16.45 12.16
C PRO A 403 -1.25 -17.15 13.41
N GLN A 404 -1.93 -18.19 13.85
CA GLN A 404 -1.41 -18.98 14.97
C GLN A 404 -0.09 -19.60 14.48
N SER A 405 1.02 -19.27 15.14
CA SER A 405 2.26 -20.02 14.98
C SER A 405 1.95 -21.46 15.39
N VAL A 406 1.94 -22.38 14.43
CA VAL A 406 1.89 -23.80 14.74
C VAL A 406 3.10 -24.05 15.66
N PRO A 407 2.91 -24.50 16.91
CA PRO A 407 4.03 -24.84 17.75
C PRO A 407 4.82 -25.90 16.97
N LEU A 408 6.08 -25.62 16.66
CA LEU A 408 7.01 -26.67 16.26
C LEU A 408 6.95 -27.67 17.41
N LEU A 409 6.34 -28.83 17.17
CA LEU A 409 6.38 -29.94 18.10
C LEU A 409 7.84 -30.08 18.53
N SER A 410 8.13 -29.78 19.79
CA SER A 410 9.48 -29.95 20.32
C SER A 410 9.84 -31.41 20.06
N PRO A 411 11.07 -31.72 19.60
CA PRO A 411 11.48 -33.10 19.37
C PRO A 411 11.74 -33.82 20.69
N LYS A 412 10.78 -33.79 21.62
CA LYS A 412 10.87 -34.40 22.94
C LYS A 412 10.13 -35.73 23.07
N PHE A 413 9.68 -36.33 21.96
CA PHE A 413 9.10 -37.68 22.01
C PHE A 413 9.56 -38.56 20.84
N ALA A 414 10.89 -38.61 20.63
CA ALA A 414 11.50 -39.69 19.86
C ALA A 414 12.35 -40.51 20.82
N GLY A 415 11.73 -41.16 21.81
CA GLY A 415 12.49 -41.90 22.81
C GLY A 415 11.69 -42.69 23.84
N GLU A 416 10.37 -42.88 23.67
CA GLU A 416 9.66 -43.92 24.44
C GLU A 416 9.29 -45.06 23.49
N THR A 417 10.20 -46.02 23.39
CA THR A 417 9.89 -47.36 22.96
C THR A 417 8.79 -47.90 23.89
N ARG A 418 7.57 -47.99 23.39
CA ARG A 418 6.52 -48.77 24.04
C ARG A 418 7.02 -50.20 24.13
N GLN A 419 7.46 -50.62 25.32
CA GLN A 419 7.57 -52.03 25.63
C GLN A 419 6.19 -52.67 25.46
N PRO A 420 6.09 -53.83 24.80
CA PRO A 420 4.83 -54.57 24.71
C PRO A 420 4.46 -55.04 26.12
N VAL A 421 3.32 -54.62 26.63
CA VAL A 421 2.71 -55.18 27.84
C VAL A 421 2.27 -56.59 27.49
N ILE A 422 3.05 -57.58 27.92
CA ILE A 422 2.68 -58.98 27.90
C ILE A 422 1.66 -59.18 29.04
N HIS A 423 0.38 -59.34 28.67
CA HIS A 423 -0.61 -59.85 29.61
C HIS A 423 -0.50 -61.38 29.63
N PRO A 424 -0.27 -61.99 30.83
CA PRO A 424 -0.39 -63.43 30.99
C PRO A 424 -1.86 -63.77 31.18
N PHE A 425 -2.24 -64.87 30.64
CA PHE A 425 -3.51 -65.62 30.73
C PHE A 425 -4.58 -65.34 29.72
N GLY A 426 -4.70 -66.41 28.96
CA GLY A 426 -5.69 -66.62 27.93
C GLY A 426 -7.11 -66.83 28.44
N SER A 427 -8.05 -66.65 27.52
CA SER A 427 -9.16 -67.56 27.33
C SER A 427 -9.70 -67.40 25.90
N VAL A 428 -9.65 -68.47 25.21
CA VAL A 428 -10.38 -68.76 23.95
C VAL A 428 -11.85 -68.82 24.25
N TYR A 429 -12.71 -68.10 23.53
CA TYR A 429 -14.03 -68.59 23.11
C TYR A 429 -14.49 -67.88 21.81
N PRO A 430 -15.05 -68.67 20.88
CA PRO A 430 -15.47 -68.17 19.58
C PRO A 430 -16.98 -67.87 19.52
N ASN A 431 -17.40 -67.29 18.41
CA ASN A 431 -18.77 -67.21 17.86
C ASN A 431 -19.73 -66.12 18.43
N ARG A 432 -20.10 -65.18 17.70
CA ARG A 432 -21.05 -65.17 16.56
C ARG A 432 -21.01 -63.82 15.84
#